data_490bbaad460e2c357ae050bd38f0ad86
#
_entry.id   490bbaad460e2c357ae050bd38f0ad86
#
_cell.length_a   1.000
_cell.length_b   1.000
_cell.length_c   1.000
_cell.angle_alpha   90.00
_cell.angle_beta   90.00
_cell.angle_gamma   90.00
#
_symmetry.space_group_name_H-M   'P 1'
#
loop_
_entity.id
_entity.type
_entity.pdbx_description
1 polymer ?
#
loop_
_entity_poly.entity_id
_entity_poly.type
_entity_poly.pdbx_seq_one_letter_code
_entity_poly.pdbx_strand_id
1 'polypeptide(L)'
;VSAQAAACNFQSNAVPMEVRVRAATKLARFAGGHFDSIFFVNSGAEANENALRMAFKMTRRTRVVAVEGGFHGRTAAAGAITWGADKKWYEFPRTPFDVSWVPRRDISAIAGTVGEDVAAVIVEPVQGVGGAFDMGAEFLAALRTRCDAVGAQLIFDEVQIGVGRSGHPFGADLYGVRPDMITTAKALGNGFPCGALLMTPSVTAALKLEGLGTTFGGGPMACAAIAATIDGIESQDLMANVRRVSQYIRETCTVGPVVGHQGAGFLHGLICDRPAKEVQTALLARNILAGVSGDPRVVRLLPPYTLREAEVDLLRAALEDL
;
A
#
# COMPACT_ATOMS: atom_id res chain seq x y z
N VAL A 1 -19.97 6.82 10.73
CA VAL A 1 -19.12 6.66 11.93
C VAL A 1 -19.86 7.13 13.16
N SER A 2 -20.42 8.37 13.20
CA SER A 2 -21.14 8.89 14.38
C SER A 2 -22.30 8.02 14.82
N ALA A 3 -23.13 7.53 13.92
CA ALA A 3 -24.21 6.61 14.23
C ALA A 3 -23.71 5.29 14.86
N GLN A 4 -22.59 4.77 14.36
CA GLN A 4 -21.96 3.58 14.92
C GLN A 4 -21.38 3.84 16.30
N ALA A 5 -20.78 5.02 16.53
CA ALA A 5 -20.27 5.42 17.84
C ALA A 5 -21.39 5.49 18.89
N ALA A 6 -22.56 6.00 18.52
CA ALA A 6 -23.73 6.03 19.39
C ALA A 6 -24.30 4.64 19.68
N ALA A 7 -24.17 3.68 18.76
CA ALA A 7 -24.72 2.34 18.89
C ALA A 7 -23.79 1.39 19.66
N CYS A 8 -22.52 1.29 19.23
CA CYS A 8 -21.54 0.38 19.82
C CYS A 8 -20.12 0.78 19.42
N ASN A 9 -19.26 1.10 20.37
CA ASN A 9 -17.86 1.45 20.16
C ASN A 9 -16.94 0.22 20.10
N PHE A 10 -17.24 -0.78 20.89
CA PHE A 10 -16.42 -1.99 21.00
C PHE A 10 -17.27 -3.23 21.21
N GLN A 11 -16.88 -4.30 20.53
CA GLN A 11 -17.38 -5.66 20.74
C GLN A 11 -16.24 -6.63 20.46
N SER A 12 -16.11 -7.64 21.30
CA SER A 12 -15.13 -8.72 21.12
C SER A 12 -15.27 -9.40 19.77
N ASN A 13 -14.15 -9.82 19.20
CA ASN A 13 -14.10 -10.60 17.94
C ASN A 13 -14.74 -11.99 18.07
N ALA A 14 -15.00 -12.47 19.29
CA ALA A 14 -15.73 -13.71 19.57
C ALA A 14 -17.22 -13.64 19.17
N VAL A 15 -17.77 -12.44 19.00
CA VAL A 15 -19.20 -12.25 18.64
C VAL A 15 -19.30 -11.72 17.21
N PRO A 16 -20.04 -12.40 16.31
CA PRO A 16 -20.34 -11.88 14.99
C PRO A 16 -21.05 -10.53 15.05
N MET A 17 -20.67 -9.61 14.15
CA MET A 17 -21.26 -8.28 14.05
C MET A 17 -21.64 -7.97 12.60
N GLU A 18 -22.86 -7.51 12.39
CA GLU A 18 -23.34 -7.13 11.04
C GLU A 18 -22.44 -6.08 10.37
N VAL A 19 -22.00 -5.06 11.12
CA VAL A 19 -21.13 -4.01 10.58
C VAL A 19 -19.78 -4.58 10.10
N ARG A 20 -19.25 -5.60 10.77
CA ARG A 20 -18.01 -6.29 10.36
C ARG A 20 -18.22 -7.14 9.11
N VAL A 21 -19.29 -7.90 9.06
CA VAL A 21 -19.66 -8.70 7.88
C VAL A 21 -19.85 -7.79 6.68
N ARG A 22 -20.59 -6.69 6.83
CA ARG A 22 -20.80 -5.70 5.78
C ARG A 22 -19.50 -5.09 5.28
N ALA A 23 -18.59 -4.69 6.16
CA ALA A 23 -17.28 -4.16 5.78
C ALA A 23 -16.44 -5.19 5.01
N ALA A 24 -16.39 -6.44 5.49
CA ALA A 24 -15.67 -7.52 4.85
C ALA A 24 -16.23 -7.83 3.45
N THR A 25 -17.55 -7.96 3.34
CA THR A 25 -18.22 -8.22 2.05
C THR A 25 -17.97 -7.09 1.05
N LYS A 26 -18.05 -5.82 1.49
CA LYS A 26 -17.76 -4.67 0.62
C LYS A 26 -16.30 -4.66 0.16
N LEU A 27 -15.37 -4.90 1.07
CA LEU A 27 -13.95 -4.91 0.73
C LEU A 27 -13.58 -6.07 -0.19
N ALA A 28 -14.12 -7.28 0.04
CA ALA A 28 -13.91 -8.43 -0.83
C ALA A 28 -14.45 -8.16 -2.26
N ARG A 29 -15.66 -7.60 -2.36
CA ARG A 29 -16.24 -7.19 -3.65
C ARG A 29 -15.40 -6.11 -4.33
N PHE A 30 -14.98 -5.08 -3.59
CA PHE A 30 -14.15 -3.99 -4.10
C PHE A 30 -12.79 -4.50 -4.62
N ALA A 31 -12.24 -5.55 -4.00
CA ALA A 31 -11.03 -6.24 -4.44
C ALA A 31 -11.26 -7.25 -5.58
N GLY A 32 -12.41 -7.19 -6.27
CA GLY A 32 -12.71 -8.02 -7.44
C GLY A 32 -13.04 -9.48 -7.13
N GLY A 33 -13.32 -9.82 -5.86
CA GLY A 33 -13.77 -11.17 -5.45
C GLY A 33 -12.69 -12.26 -5.50
N HIS A 34 -11.41 -11.90 -5.64
CA HIS A 34 -10.30 -12.87 -5.66
C HIS A 34 -9.83 -13.30 -4.26
N PHE A 35 -10.24 -12.58 -3.25
CA PHE A 35 -9.90 -12.80 -1.85
C PHE A 35 -11.18 -13.18 -1.11
N ASP A 36 -11.22 -14.36 -0.54
CA ASP A 36 -12.40 -14.90 0.16
C ASP A 36 -12.35 -14.68 1.67
N SER A 37 -11.20 -14.28 2.20
CA SER A 37 -11.03 -13.98 3.62
C SER A 37 -10.30 -12.67 3.85
N ILE A 38 -10.81 -11.94 4.85
CA ILE A 38 -10.24 -10.67 5.28
C ILE A 38 -10.00 -10.71 6.78
N PHE A 39 -8.78 -10.41 7.19
CA PHE A 39 -8.42 -10.22 8.58
C PHE A 39 -8.17 -8.74 8.85
N PHE A 40 -9.04 -8.12 9.61
CA PHE A 40 -8.91 -6.72 9.99
C PHE A 40 -7.93 -6.54 11.14
N VAL A 41 -7.14 -5.48 11.06
CA VAL A 41 -6.15 -5.04 12.05
C VAL A 41 -6.22 -3.52 12.22
N ASN A 42 -5.27 -2.91 12.94
CA ASN A 42 -5.32 -1.48 13.26
C ASN A 42 -4.34 -0.63 12.44
N SER A 43 -3.38 -1.26 11.77
CA SER A 43 -2.35 -0.57 11.00
C SER A 43 -1.82 -1.41 9.84
N GLY A 44 -1.12 -0.76 8.89
CA GLY A 44 -0.43 -1.45 7.81
C GLY A 44 0.72 -2.34 8.30
N ALA A 45 1.43 -1.94 9.36
CA ALA A 45 2.48 -2.76 9.94
C ALA A 45 1.94 -4.07 10.51
N GLU A 46 0.80 -4.02 11.23
CA GLU A 46 0.11 -5.23 11.70
C GLU A 46 -0.37 -6.11 10.53
N ALA A 47 -0.88 -5.52 9.45
CA ALA A 47 -1.29 -6.25 8.26
C ALA A 47 -0.09 -7.01 7.65
N ASN A 48 1.05 -6.33 7.47
CA ASN A 48 2.28 -6.91 6.94
C ASN A 48 2.83 -8.02 7.85
N GLU A 49 2.86 -7.83 9.16
CA GLU A 49 3.30 -8.87 10.09
C GLU A 49 2.41 -10.11 10.04
N ASN A 50 1.09 -9.95 9.93
CA ASN A 50 0.19 -11.09 9.81
C ASN A 50 0.30 -11.78 8.44
N ALA A 51 0.57 -11.04 7.34
CA ALA A 51 0.87 -11.64 6.05
C ALA A 51 2.13 -12.50 6.10
N LEU A 52 3.22 -12.01 6.71
CA LEU A 52 4.45 -12.78 6.92
C LEU A 52 4.22 -14.01 7.78
N ARG A 53 3.45 -13.90 8.88
CA ARG A 53 3.09 -15.04 9.73
C ARG A 53 2.36 -16.14 8.94
N MET A 54 1.45 -15.74 8.03
CA MET A 54 0.77 -16.70 7.15
C MET A 54 1.75 -17.37 6.20
N ALA A 55 2.65 -16.62 5.58
CA ALA A 55 3.67 -17.16 4.68
C ALA A 55 4.59 -18.17 5.40
N PHE A 56 5.10 -17.85 6.59
CA PHE A 56 5.90 -18.76 7.40
C PHE A 56 5.12 -20.03 7.78
N LYS A 57 3.86 -19.87 8.16
CA LYS A 57 3.00 -21.00 8.52
C LYS A 57 2.78 -21.97 7.35
N MET A 58 2.56 -21.42 6.15
CA MET A 58 2.29 -22.21 4.95
C MET A 58 3.53 -22.92 4.43
N THR A 59 4.65 -22.19 4.34
CA THR A 59 5.87 -22.69 3.69
C THR A 59 6.82 -23.40 4.64
N ARG A 60 6.77 -23.11 5.94
CA ARG A 60 7.74 -23.58 6.96
C ARG A 60 9.18 -23.12 6.69
N ARG A 61 9.37 -22.11 5.88
CA ARG A 61 10.66 -21.51 5.53
C ARG A 61 10.91 -20.28 6.40
N THR A 62 12.15 -19.77 6.43
CA THR A 62 12.58 -18.72 7.36
C THR A 62 13.07 -17.43 6.71
N ARG A 63 13.23 -17.42 5.39
CA ARG A 63 13.74 -16.25 4.66
C ARG A 63 12.61 -15.49 3.96
N VAL A 64 12.68 -14.16 4.02
CA VAL A 64 11.80 -13.24 3.28
C VAL A 64 12.61 -12.44 2.29
N VAL A 65 12.07 -12.23 1.11
CA VAL A 65 12.64 -11.33 0.11
C VAL A 65 11.78 -10.06 0.05
N ALA A 66 12.42 -8.90 0.14
CA ALA A 66 11.78 -7.61 -0.07
C ALA A 66 12.46 -6.86 -1.22
N VAL A 67 11.83 -5.79 -1.72
CA VAL A 67 12.39 -4.98 -2.80
C VAL A 67 13.08 -3.74 -2.23
N GLU A 68 14.26 -3.41 -2.72
CA GLU A 68 15.01 -2.22 -2.31
C GLU A 68 14.15 -0.96 -2.37
N GLY A 69 14.32 -0.07 -1.39
CA GLY A 69 13.54 1.16 -1.28
C GLY A 69 12.13 0.99 -0.73
N GLY A 70 11.70 -0.24 -0.41
CA GLY A 70 10.39 -0.53 0.18
C GLY A 70 10.28 -0.06 1.63
N PHE A 71 9.05 0.33 2.01
CA PHE A 71 8.71 0.70 3.39
C PHE A 71 7.46 -0.07 3.84
N HIS A 72 7.61 -0.96 4.80
CA HIS A 72 6.55 -1.88 5.22
C HIS A 72 6.05 -1.67 6.65
N GLY A 73 6.66 -0.77 7.40
CA GLY A 73 6.26 -0.44 8.78
C GLY A 73 7.43 -0.32 9.74
N ARG A 74 7.11 -0.09 11.02
CA ARG A 74 8.11 0.18 12.08
C ARG A 74 8.06 -0.80 13.25
N THR A 75 7.25 -1.85 13.18
CA THR A 75 7.26 -2.96 14.14
C THR A 75 8.41 -3.92 13.83
N ALA A 76 8.67 -4.91 14.67
CA ALA A 76 9.87 -5.74 14.56
C ALA A 76 9.99 -6.46 13.20
N ALA A 77 8.93 -7.13 12.74
CA ALA A 77 8.98 -7.86 11.47
C ALA A 77 8.81 -6.92 10.26
N ALA A 78 7.90 -5.94 10.33
CA ALA A 78 7.71 -4.96 9.26
C ALA A 78 8.92 -4.03 9.09
N GLY A 79 9.60 -3.68 10.17
CA GLY A 79 10.84 -2.92 10.15
C GLY A 79 12.01 -3.72 9.53
N ALA A 80 12.09 -5.02 9.81
CA ALA A 80 13.13 -5.88 9.25
C ALA A 80 13.13 -5.91 7.71
N ILE A 81 11.95 -5.80 7.10
CA ILE A 81 11.75 -5.77 5.65
C ILE A 81 11.59 -4.35 5.08
N THR A 82 11.86 -3.30 5.86
CA THR A 82 11.90 -1.91 5.40
C THR A 82 13.34 -1.54 5.03
N TRP A 83 13.54 -1.10 3.78
CA TRP A 83 14.86 -0.78 3.23
C TRP A 83 15.60 0.29 4.03
N GLY A 84 16.80 -0.05 4.47
CA GLY A 84 17.68 0.87 5.20
C GLY A 84 17.19 1.24 6.61
N ALA A 85 16.23 0.52 7.16
CA ALA A 85 15.75 0.71 8.53
C ALA A 85 16.86 0.40 9.56
N ASP A 86 17.67 -0.63 9.31
CA ASP A 86 18.83 -1.05 10.10
C ASP A 86 19.84 0.07 10.33
N LYS A 87 20.02 0.94 9.36
CA LYS A 87 20.94 2.10 9.41
C LYS A 87 20.33 3.36 10.01
N LYS A 88 19.02 3.39 10.28
CA LYS A 88 18.31 4.63 10.63
C LYS A 88 17.59 4.58 11.97
N TRP A 89 16.83 3.50 12.24
CA TRP A 89 15.89 3.49 13.36
C TRP A 89 15.43 2.09 13.81
N TYR A 90 15.96 1.01 13.25
CA TYR A 90 15.51 -0.35 13.58
C TYR A 90 16.06 -0.83 14.93
N GLU A 91 16.42 -0.29 15.83
CA GLU A 91 17.05 -0.51 17.13
C GLU A 91 16.77 -1.88 17.83
N PHE A 92 16.10 -2.83 17.16
CA PHE A 92 15.98 -4.20 17.67
C PHE A 92 17.31 -4.95 17.51
N PRO A 93 17.72 -5.76 18.51
CA PRO A 93 19.05 -6.41 18.51
C PRO A 93 19.21 -7.47 17.41
N ARG A 94 18.09 -8.00 16.88
CA ARG A 94 18.04 -8.98 15.79
C ARG A 94 16.77 -8.81 14.95
N THR A 95 16.85 -9.17 13.67
CA THR A 95 15.67 -9.39 12.84
C THR A 95 15.03 -10.75 13.21
N PRO A 96 13.70 -10.89 13.17
CA PRO A 96 13.04 -12.13 13.55
C PRO A 96 13.21 -13.26 12.53
N PHE A 97 13.75 -12.97 11.33
CA PHE A 97 14.00 -13.91 10.23
C PHE A 97 15.05 -13.32 9.27
N ASP A 98 15.54 -14.15 8.33
CA ASP A 98 16.50 -13.69 7.34
C ASP A 98 15.81 -12.87 6.25
N VAL A 99 16.45 -11.77 5.84
CA VAL A 99 15.94 -10.88 4.79
C VAL A 99 16.96 -10.78 3.66
N SER A 100 16.48 -10.92 2.43
CA SER A 100 17.23 -10.64 1.20
C SER A 100 16.51 -9.59 0.37
N TRP A 101 17.24 -8.93 -0.52
CA TRP A 101 16.74 -7.78 -1.27
C TRP A 101 16.89 -8.00 -2.77
N VAL A 102 15.83 -7.71 -3.53
CA VAL A 102 15.86 -7.60 -4.99
C VAL A 102 15.97 -6.11 -5.35
N PRO A 103 16.92 -5.72 -6.21
CA PRO A 103 16.98 -4.36 -6.71
C PRO A 103 15.69 -3.97 -7.45
N ARG A 104 15.33 -2.70 -7.41
CA ARG A 104 14.13 -2.16 -8.08
C ARG A 104 14.17 -2.49 -9.57
N ARG A 105 13.12 -3.11 -10.10
CA ARG A 105 12.95 -3.48 -11.52
C ARG A 105 14.05 -4.38 -12.12
N ASP A 106 14.94 -4.93 -11.31
CA ASP A 106 15.95 -5.87 -11.82
C ASP A 106 15.37 -7.29 -11.89
N ILE A 107 14.78 -7.62 -13.04
CA ILE A 107 14.21 -8.94 -13.31
C ILE A 107 15.30 -10.03 -13.27
N SER A 108 16.53 -9.68 -13.69
CA SER A 108 17.63 -10.65 -13.75
C SER A 108 18.08 -11.12 -12.36
N ALA A 109 17.95 -10.28 -11.34
CA ALA A 109 18.27 -10.61 -9.96
C ALA A 109 17.26 -11.52 -9.28
N ILE A 110 16.01 -11.61 -9.79
CA ILE A 110 14.92 -12.34 -9.13
C ILE A 110 15.28 -13.81 -8.94
N ALA A 111 15.72 -14.49 -9.99
CA ALA A 111 16.00 -15.93 -9.94
C ALA A 111 17.11 -16.30 -8.96
N GLY A 112 18.14 -15.45 -8.82
CA GLY A 112 19.24 -15.65 -7.89
C GLY A 112 18.89 -15.33 -6.42
N THR A 113 17.89 -14.48 -6.20
CA THR A 113 17.51 -14.04 -4.86
C THR A 113 16.33 -14.84 -4.28
N VAL A 114 15.35 -15.17 -5.10
CA VAL A 114 14.13 -15.88 -4.69
C VAL A 114 14.33 -17.38 -4.93
N GLY A 115 14.80 -18.11 -3.92
CA GLY A 115 15.04 -19.55 -3.92
C GLY A 115 13.94 -20.35 -3.22
N GLU A 116 14.12 -21.68 -3.17
CA GLU A 116 13.18 -22.60 -2.50
C GLU A 116 13.13 -22.45 -0.97
N ASP A 117 14.08 -21.73 -0.38
CA ASP A 117 14.15 -21.41 1.05
C ASP A 117 13.36 -20.14 1.42
N VAL A 118 12.82 -19.42 0.42
CA VAL A 118 12.06 -18.19 0.62
C VAL A 118 10.61 -18.48 1.01
N ALA A 119 10.18 -17.94 2.14
CA ALA A 119 8.79 -18.03 2.61
C ALA A 119 7.87 -17.06 1.84
N ALA A 120 8.33 -15.84 1.66
CA ALA A 120 7.56 -14.79 0.98
C ALA A 120 8.45 -13.82 0.22
N VAL A 121 7.87 -13.26 -0.84
CA VAL A 121 8.32 -12.02 -1.47
C VAL A 121 7.29 -10.95 -1.14
N ILE A 122 7.73 -9.81 -0.58
CA ILE A 122 6.87 -8.65 -0.32
C ILE A 122 7.31 -7.45 -1.14
N VAL A 123 6.35 -6.78 -1.77
CA VAL A 123 6.60 -5.63 -2.64
C VAL A 123 5.47 -4.60 -2.56
N GLU A 124 5.80 -3.31 -2.53
CA GLU A 124 4.85 -2.25 -2.85
C GLU A 124 4.77 -2.15 -4.40
N PRO A 125 3.62 -2.33 -5.05
CA PRO A 125 3.50 -2.16 -6.51
C PRO A 125 3.93 -0.77 -6.99
N VAL A 126 3.69 0.26 -6.16
CA VAL A 126 4.28 1.59 -6.26
C VAL A 126 4.82 1.98 -4.90
N GLN A 127 6.11 2.19 -4.79
CA GLN A 127 6.75 2.51 -3.51
C GLN A 127 6.47 3.95 -3.10
N GLY A 128 5.71 4.10 -2.04
CA GLY A 128 5.31 5.43 -1.59
C GLY A 128 6.47 6.24 -1.00
N VAL A 129 7.13 5.73 0.02
CA VAL A 129 8.27 6.40 0.69
C VAL A 129 9.47 6.49 -0.26
N GLY A 130 9.64 5.50 -1.13
CA GLY A 130 10.68 5.45 -2.13
C GLY A 130 10.56 6.47 -3.27
N GLY A 131 9.57 7.39 -3.23
CA GLY A 131 9.42 8.45 -4.23
C GLY A 131 8.28 8.25 -5.22
N ALA A 132 7.24 7.53 -4.86
CA ALA A 132 6.22 7.07 -5.79
C ALA A 132 6.83 6.23 -6.93
N PHE A 133 7.82 5.40 -6.61
CA PHE A 133 8.54 4.62 -7.60
C PHE A 133 7.67 3.43 -8.07
N ASP A 134 7.30 3.45 -9.34
CA ASP A 134 6.49 2.42 -9.99
C ASP A 134 7.33 1.19 -10.34
N MET A 135 6.93 0.00 -9.88
CA MET A 135 7.63 -1.26 -10.17
C MET A 135 7.39 -1.76 -11.61
N GLY A 136 6.27 -1.41 -12.22
CA GLY A 136 5.88 -1.87 -13.55
C GLY A 136 5.34 -3.29 -13.58
N ALA A 137 4.45 -3.54 -14.55
CA ALA A 137 3.76 -4.82 -14.69
C ALA A 137 4.73 -5.99 -14.94
N GLU A 138 5.76 -5.78 -15.75
CA GLU A 138 6.73 -6.81 -16.13
C GLU A 138 7.51 -7.35 -14.92
N PHE A 139 8.01 -6.46 -14.06
CA PHE A 139 8.72 -6.84 -12.84
C PHE A 139 7.82 -7.57 -11.85
N LEU A 140 6.58 -7.07 -11.65
CA LEU A 140 5.61 -7.71 -10.76
C LEU A 140 5.19 -9.10 -11.27
N ALA A 141 5.00 -9.26 -12.59
CA ALA A 141 4.71 -10.53 -13.21
C ALA A 141 5.87 -11.53 -13.10
N ALA A 142 7.12 -11.04 -13.23
CA ALA A 142 8.31 -11.88 -13.03
C ALA A 142 8.43 -12.35 -11.57
N LEU A 143 8.14 -11.50 -10.59
CA LEU A 143 8.04 -11.92 -9.17
C LEU A 143 6.97 -13.00 -8.97
N ARG A 144 5.77 -12.83 -9.56
CA ARG A 144 4.69 -13.83 -9.47
C ARG A 144 5.14 -15.17 -10.06
N THR A 145 5.65 -15.16 -11.27
CA THR A 145 6.15 -16.37 -11.96
C THR A 145 7.20 -17.08 -11.12
N ARG A 146 8.13 -16.34 -10.54
CA ARG A 146 9.18 -16.96 -9.71
C ARG A 146 8.64 -17.49 -8.39
N CYS A 147 7.73 -16.78 -7.72
CA CYS A 147 7.09 -17.26 -6.50
C CYS A 147 6.34 -18.57 -6.76
N ASP A 148 5.60 -18.67 -7.87
CA ASP A 148 4.90 -19.89 -8.27
C ASP A 148 5.88 -21.06 -8.47
N ALA A 149 7.00 -20.81 -9.15
CA ALA A 149 7.99 -21.84 -9.46
C ALA A 149 8.67 -22.41 -8.21
N VAL A 150 8.87 -21.61 -7.16
CA VAL A 150 9.54 -22.06 -5.92
C VAL A 150 8.58 -22.29 -4.75
N GLY A 151 7.29 -22.01 -4.92
CA GLY A 151 6.28 -22.15 -3.87
C GLY A 151 6.42 -21.10 -2.74
N ALA A 152 6.96 -19.91 -3.04
CA ALA A 152 6.96 -18.78 -2.12
C ALA A 152 5.64 -18.00 -2.21
N GLN A 153 5.24 -17.33 -1.12
CA GLN A 153 4.05 -16.47 -1.13
C GLN A 153 4.39 -15.09 -1.68
N LEU A 154 3.59 -14.55 -2.60
CA LEU A 154 3.70 -13.18 -3.07
C LEU A 154 2.75 -12.29 -2.28
N ILE A 155 3.29 -11.26 -1.63
CA ILE A 155 2.53 -10.27 -0.84
C ILE A 155 2.66 -8.91 -1.53
N PHE A 156 1.51 -8.31 -1.89
CA PHE A 156 1.49 -6.91 -2.29
C PHE A 156 1.18 -6.04 -1.08
N ASP A 157 2.13 -5.19 -0.70
CA ASP A 157 1.89 -4.12 0.25
C ASP A 157 1.21 -2.96 -0.48
N GLU A 158 -0.09 -2.90 -0.35
CA GLU A 158 -0.93 -1.86 -0.92
C GLU A 158 -1.45 -0.86 0.13
N VAL A 159 -0.72 -0.74 1.22
CA VAL A 159 -1.01 0.22 2.29
C VAL A 159 -1.06 1.65 1.76
N GLN A 160 -0.28 1.97 0.73
CA GLN A 160 -0.24 3.32 0.18
C GLN A 160 -0.94 3.44 -1.19
N ILE A 161 -0.81 2.46 -2.07
CA ILE A 161 -1.35 2.53 -3.44
C ILE A 161 -2.77 1.98 -3.58
N GLY A 162 -3.21 1.14 -2.65
CA GLY A 162 -4.53 0.50 -2.69
C GLY A 162 -5.70 1.43 -2.40
N VAL A 163 -6.89 0.86 -2.38
CA VAL A 163 -8.16 1.51 -2.04
C VAL A 163 -8.47 2.71 -2.94
N GLY A 164 -8.26 2.55 -4.27
CA GLY A 164 -8.61 3.58 -5.25
C GLY A 164 -7.51 4.61 -5.56
N ARG A 165 -6.39 4.63 -4.82
CA ARG A 165 -5.30 5.62 -4.97
C ARG A 165 -4.68 5.62 -6.37
N SER A 166 -4.57 4.46 -7.02
CA SER A 166 -4.08 4.29 -8.38
C SER A 166 -5.10 4.67 -9.46
N GLY A 167 -6.37 4.90 -9.08
CA GLY A 167 -7.50 4.96 -10.02
C GLY A 167 -8.09 3.58 -10.34
N HIS A 168 -7.60 2.53 -9.66
CA HIS A 168 -8.12 1.16 -9.65
C HIS A 168 -8.34 0.72 -8.20
N PRO A 169 -9.15 -0.30 -7.92
CA PRO A 169 -9.36 -0.77 -6.55
C PRO A 169 -8.06 -1.03 -5.81
N PHE A 170 -7.15 -1.78 -6.44
CA PHE A 170 -5.81 -2.11 -5.94
C PHE A 170 -4.77 -2.04 -7.06
N GLY A 171 -3.49 -2.00 -6.68
CA GLY A 171 -2.37 -2.09 -7.62
C GLY A 171 -2.36 -3.44 -8.34
N ALA A 172 -2.83 -4.51 -7.69
CA ALA A 172 -3.04 -5.80 -8.33
C ALA A 172 -3.93 -5.71 -9.57
N ASP A 173 -4.99 -4.88 -9.52
CA ASP A 173 -5.89 -4.63 -10.66
C ASP A 173 -5.24 -3.75 -11.72
N LEU A 174 -4.47 -2.73 -11.30
CA LEU A 174 -3.75 -1.84 -12.21
C LEU A 174 -2.75 -2.60 -13.08
N TYR A 175 -1.99 -3.53 -12.49
CA TYR A 175 -0.92 -4.26 -13.19
C TYR A 175 -1.35 -5.62 -13.73
N GLY A 176 -2.57 -6.08 -13.41
CA GLY A 176 -3.06 -7.40 -13.82
C GLY A 176 -2.29 -8.58 -13.20
N VAL A 177 -1.63 -8.37 -12.05
CA VAL A 177 -0.86 -9.39 -11.34
C VAL A 177 -1.55 -9.74 -10.03
N ARG A 178 -1.79 -11.02 -9.77
CA ARG A 178 -2.51 -11.50 -8.58
C ARG A 178 -1.52 -12.02 -7.53
N PRO A 179 -1.37 -11.33 -6.38
CA PRO A 179 -0.62 -11.83 -5.24
C PRO A 179 -1.43 -12.88 -4.47
N ASP A 180 -0.77 -13.62 -3.59
CA ASP A 180 -1.44 -14.52 -2.63
C ASP A 180 -2.12 -13.73 -1.51
N MET A 181 -1.55 -12.59 -1.15
CA MET A 181 -2.06 -11.70 -0.10
C MET A 181 -1.90 -10.23 -0.50
N ILE A 182 -2.88 -9.42 -0.10
CA ILE A 182 -2.77 -7.94 -0.13
C ILE A 182 -2.86 -7.42 1.29
N THR A 183 -1.95 -6.52 1.66
CA THR A 183 -2.06 -5.73 2.89
C THR A 183 -2.47 -4.31 2.58
N THR A 184 -3.40 -3.76 3.36
CA THR A 184 -3.93 -2.40 3.14
C THR A 184 -4.22 -1.70 4.46
N ALA A 185 -4.21 -0.36 4.43
CA ALA A 185 -4.53 0.52 5.57
C ALA A 185 -4.82 1.95 5.06
N LYS A 186 -4.36 2.98 5.77
CA LYS A 186 -4.41 4.41 5.37
C LYS A 186 -5.77 4.82 4.78
N ALA A 187 -5.87 4.86 3.44
CA ALA A 187 -7.11 5.24 2.76
C ALA A 187 -8.30 4.34 3.09
N LEU A 188 -8.06 3.10 3.53
CA LEU A 188 -9.09 2.12 3.87
C LEU A 188 -10.14 2.66 4.84
N GLY A 189 -9.72 3.39 5.86
CA GLY A 189 -10.61 3.99 6.87
C GLY A 189 -10.82 5.49 6.73
N ASN A 190 -10.31 6.11 5.65
CA ASN A 190 -10.39 7.55 5.42
C ASN A 190 -10.02 8.40 6.66
N GLY A 191 -8.88 8.06 7.29
CA GLY A 191 -8.37 8.71 8.49
C GLY A 191 -8.70 7.97 9.80
N PHE A 192 -9.63 7.00 9.82
CA PHE A 192 -9.84 6.16 10.98
C PHE A 192 -8.76 5.05 11.03
N PRO A 193 -8.11 4.80 12.20
CA PRO A 193 -7.07 3.77 12.32
C PRO A 193 -7.63 2.38 12.02
N CYS A 194 -7.20 1.79 10.90
CA CYS A 194 -7.52 0.43 10.53
C CYS A 194 -6.53 -0.09 9.47
N GLY A 195 -6.48 -1.39 9.34
CA GLY A 195 -5.78 -2.11 8.29
C GLY A 195 -6.49 -3.42 7.99
N ALA A 196 -6.08 -4.08 6.92
CA ALA A 196 -6.61 -5.38 6.56
C ALA A 196 -5.56 -6.21 5.83
N LEU A 197 -5.64 -7.52 6.04
CA LEU A 197 -4.98 -8.55 5.25
C LEU A 197 -6.06 -9.27 4.45
N LEU A 198 -5.98 -9.19 3.12
CA LEU A 198 -6.82 -9.92 2.19
C LEU A 198 -6.08 -11.19 1.77
N MET A 199 -6.76 -12.33 1.78
CA MET A 199 -6.18 -13.65 1.55
C MET A 199 -6.93 -14.40 0.47
N THR A 200 -6.19 -15.03 -0.44
CA THR A 200 -6.75 -15.95 -1.45
C THR A 200 -7.28 -17.24 -0.78
N PRO A 201 -8.14 -18.02 -1.47
CA PRO A 201 -8.64 -19.29 -0.96
C PRO A 201 -7.52 -20.26 -0.50
N SER A 202 -6.40 -20.28 -1.19
CA SER A 202 -5.25 -21.14 -0.82
C SER A 202 -4.62 -20.73 0.52
N VAL A 203 -4.52 -19.41 0.78
CA VAL A 203 -4.02 -18.90 2.07
C VAL A 203 -5.04 -19.14 3.17
N THR A 204 -6.33 -18.91 2.88
CA THR A 204 -7.43 -19.13 3.82
C THR A 204 -7.50 -20.59 4.29
N ALA A 205 -7.29 -21.54 3.39
CA ALA A 205 -7.30 -22.97 3.71
C ALA A 205 -6.22 -23.37 4.74
N ALA A 206 -5.15 -22.57 4.87
CA ALA A 206 -4.11 -22.78 5.88
C ALA A 206 -4.46 -22.17 7.26
N LEU A 207 -5.53 -21.37 7.35
CA LEU A 207 -5.98 -20.82 8.62
C LEU A 207 -6.51 -21.92 9.54
N LYS A 208 -6.19 -21.79 10.82
CA LYS A 208 -6.82 -22.59 11.90
C LYS A 208 -7.48 -21.60 12.86
N LEU A 209 -8.44 -22.10 13.61
CA LEU A 209 -9.01 -21.35 14.72
C LEU A 209 -7.87 -20.79 15.59
N GLU A 210 -7.96 -19.53 16.00
CA GLU A 210 -6.94 -18.81 16.79
C GLU A 210 -5.59 -18.58 16.08
N GLY A 211 -5.50 -18.89 14.78
CA GLY A 211 -4.27 -18.68 14.00
C GLY A 211 -3.88 -17.21 13.81
N LEU A 212 -4.86 -16.33 13.73
CA LEU A 212 -4.73 -14.88 13.74
C LEU A 212 -5.62 -14.30 14.84
N GLY A 213 -5.19 -13.23 15.48
CA GLY A 213 -5.91 -12.61 16.58
C GLY A 213 -5.58 -11.13 16.74
N THR A 214 -6.58 -10.36 17.14
CA THR A 214 -6.47 -8.93 17.45
C THR A 214 -7.59 -8.52 18.39
N THR A 215 -7.34 -7.61 19.31
CA THR A 215 -8.38 -7.12 20.22
C THR A 215 -9.27 -6.08 19.56
N PHE A 216 -8.68 -5.12 18.86
CA PHE A 216 -9.39 -3.96 18.28
C PHE A 216 -9.55 -4.01 16.77
N GLY A 217 -8.79 -4.84 16.06
CA GLY A 217 -8.89 -4.96 14.60
C GLY A 217 -10.28 -5.45 14.18
N GLY A 218 -10.88 -4.79 13.21
CA GLY A 218 -12.26 -5.04 12.79
C GLY A 218 -13.29 -4.58 13.81
N GLY A 219 -12.93 -3.66 14.70
CA GLY A 219 -13.89 -3.04 15.62
C GLY A 219 -15.01 -2.30 14.88
N PRO A 220 -16.18 -2.08 15.54
CA PRO A 220 -17.37 -1.55 14.86
C PRO A 220 -17.15 -0.21 14.18
N MET A 221 -16.41 0.67 14.82
CA MET A 221 -16.08 2.00 14.29
C MET A 221 -15.21 1.92 13.01
N ALA A 222 -14.16 1.09 13.03
CA ALA A 222 -13.30 0.85 11.90
C ALA A 222 -14.09 0.25 10.73
N CYS A 223 -14.93 -0.76 11.00
CA CYS A 223 -15.76 -1.39 9.97
C CYS A 223 -16.78 -0.42 9.37
N ALA A 224 -17.38 0.45 10.17
CA ALA A 224 -18.28 1.50 9.67
C ALA A 224 -17.53 2.50 8.78
N ALA A 225 -16.29 2.88 9.16
CA ALA A 225 -15.44 3.76 8.36
C ALA A 225 -15.04 3.11 7.03
N ILE A 226 -14.60 1.84 7.05
CA ILE A 226 -14.24 1.08 5.85
C ILE A 226 -15.42 1.00 4.87
N ALA A 227 -16.61 0.61 5.36
CA ALA A 227 -17.79 0.50 4.53
C ALA A 227 -18.17 1.86 3.89
N ALA A 228 -18.15 2.94 4.68
CA ALA A 228 -18.44 4.28 4.19
C ALA A 228 -17.39 4.80 3.19
N THR A 229 -16.13 4.46 3.38
CA THR A 229 -15.05 4.83 2.45
C THR A 229 -15.27 4.18 1.09
N ILE A 230 -15.55 2.88 1.06
CA ILE A 230 -15.82 2.15 -0.20
C ILE A 230 -17.05 2.73 -0.89
N ASP A 231 -18.15 2.93 -0.13
CA ASP A 231 -19.38 3.54 -0.67
C ASP A 231 -19.11 4.92 -1.28
N GLY A 232 -18.31 5.76 -0.60
CA GLY A 232 -17.94 7.09 -1.10
C GLY A 232 -17.11 7.05 -2.37
N ILE A 233 -16.16 6.11 -2.46
CA ILE A 233 -15.33 5.93 -3.66
C ILE A 233 -16.20 5.49 -4.86
N GLU A 234 -17.08 4.52 -4.65
CA GLU A 234 -17.94 3.98 -5.71
C GLU A 234 -19.05 4.96 -6.14
N SER A 235 -19.79 5.53 -5.17
CA SER A 235 -20.95 6.38 -5.46
C SER A 235 -20.60 7.72 -6.11
N GLN A 236 -19.38 8.22 -5.90
CA GLN A 236 -18.87 9.46 -6.48
C GLN A 236 -17.93 9.22 -7.67
N ASP A 237 -17.76 7.97 -8.10
CA ASP A 237 -16.83 7.57 -9.18
C ASP A 237 -15.41 8.19 -9.00
N LEU A 238 -14.91 8.17 -7.75
CA LEU A 238 -13.65 8.82 -7.41
C LEU A 238 -12.43 8.17 -8.11
N MET A 239 -12.49 6.90 -8.47
CA MET A 239 -11.41 6.26 -9.22
C MET A 239 -11.29 6.81 -10.65
N ALA A 240 -12.40 7.12 -11.32
CA ALA A 240 -12.36 7.80 -12.61
C ALA A 240 -11.80 9.22 -12.47
N ASN A 241 -12.17 9.94 -11.41
CA ASN A 241 -11.58 11.26 -11.11
C ASN A 241 -10.07 11.15 -10.88
N VAL A 242 -9.60 10.17 -10.13
CA VAL A 242 -8.14 9.93 -9.92
C VAL A 242 -7.43 9.72 -11.25
N ARG A 243 -7.96 8.86 -12.13
CA ARG A 243 -7.35 8.64 -13.46
C ARG A 243 -7.29 9.93 -14.28
N ARG A 244 -8.42 10.64 -14.40
CA ARG A 244 -8.54 11.86 -15.17
C ARG A 244 -7.59 12.96 -14.68
N VAL A 245 -7.63 13.26 -13.38
CA VAL A 245 -6.84 14.37 -12.81
C VAL A 245 -5.36 14.02 -12.71
N SER A 246 -5.00 12.75 -12.46
CA SER A 246 -3.58 12.36 -12.51
C SER A 246 -2.98 12.45 -13.91
N GLN A 247 -3.78 12.19 -14.94
CA GLN A 247 -3.37 12.44 -16.32
C GLN A 247 -3.19 13.92 -16.58
N TYR A 248 -4.11 14.77 -16.13
CA TYR A 248 -4.01 16.23 -16.25
C TYR A 248 -2.75 16.78 -15.56
N ILE A 249 -2.37 16.26 -14.38
CA ILE A 249 -1.10 16.62 -13.72
C ILE A 249 0.10 16.29 -14.66
N ARG A 250 0.12 15.11 -15.27
CA ARG A 250 1.22 14.70 -16.17
C ARG A 250 1.33 15.60 -17.40
N GLU A 251 0.20 16.01 -17.94
CA GLU A 251 0.15 16.84 -19.17
C GLU A 251 0.49 18.28 -18.92
N THR A 252 0.20 18.81 -17.71
CA THR A 252 0.28 20.24 -17.46
C THR A 252 1.37 20.66 -16.48
N CYS A 253 1.87 19.76 -15.62
CA CYS A 253 2.80 20.12 -14.56
C CYS A 253 4.28 19.75 -14.86
N THR A 254 4.65 19.53 -16.14
CA THR A 254 6.08 19.45 -16.55
C THR A 254 6.57 20.87 -16.86
N VAL A 255 6.62 21.71 -15.81
CA VAL A 255 6.96 23.13 -15.87
C VAL A 255 7.87 23.53 -14.70
N GLY A 256 8.54 24.66 -14.80
CA GLY A 256 9.48 25.14 -13.78
C GLY A 256 10.56 24.08 -13.47
N PRO A 257 10.73 23.69 -12.21
CA PRO A 257 11.74 22.70 -11.83
C PRO A 257 11.37 21.24 -12.17
N VAL A 258 10.15 20.98 -12.65
CA VAL A 258 9.67 19.59 -12.92
C VAL A 258 10.10 19.15 -14.29
N VAL A 259 10.90 18.09 -14.36
CA VAL A 259 11.45 17.51 -15.61
C VAL A 259 10.81 16.17 -15.97
N GLY A 260 9.91 15.65 -15.12
CA GLY A 260 9.23 14.39 -15.41
C GLY A 260 8.32 13.94 -14.26
N HIS A 261 7.68 12.81 -14.48
CA HIS A 261 6.70 12.24 -13.57
C HIS A 261 6.92 10.73 -13.36
N GLN A 262 6.59 10.23 -12.17
CA GLN A 262 6.53 8.80 -11.88
C GLN A 262 5.36 8.48 -10.95
N GLY A 263 5.10 7.18 -10.72
CA GLY A 263 4.01 6.69 -9.89
C GLY A 263 2.73 6.42 -10.67
N ALA A 264 1.64 6.14 -9.95
CA ALA A 264 0.35 5.82 -10.53
C ALA A 264 -0.79 6.55 -9.78
N GLY A 265 -1.75 7.07 -10.54
CA GLY A 265 -2.88 7.82 -10.01
C GLY A 265 -2.41 8.96 -9.09
N PHE A 266 -2.98 9.02 -7.89
CA PHE A 266 -2.65 10.01 -6.87
C PHE A 266 -1.56 9.57 -5.86
N LEU A 267 -0.83 8.52 -6.15
CA LEU A 267 0.50 8.28 -5.63
C LEU A 267 1.49 8.76 -6.71
N HIS A 268 1.75 10.06 -6.75
CA HIS A 268 2.39 10.76 -7.86
C HIS A 268 3.70 11.41 -7.40
N GLY A 269 4.76 11.24 -8.18
CA GLY A 269 6.06 11.87 -7.97
C GLY A 269 6.38 12.87 -9.09
N LEU A 270 6.70 14.10 -8.73
CA LEU A 270 7.27 15.10 -9.62
C LEU A 270 8.79 14.97 -9.54
N ILE A 271 9.43 14.59 -10.65
CA ILE A 271 10.89 14.51 -10.75
C ILE A 271 11.41 15.91 -11.03
N CYS A 272 12.32 16.41 -10.18
CA CYS A 272 12.81 17.78 -10.27
C CYS A 272 14.28 17.83 -10.75
N ASP A 273 14.65 18.92 -11.39
CA ASP A 273 16.03 19.25 -11.81
C ASP A 273 16.92 19.67 -10.64
N ARG A 274 16.34 19.93 -9.48
CA ARG A 274 16.96 20.39 -8.23
C ARG A 274 16.46 19.61 -7.02
N PRO A 275 17.02 19.80 -5.81
CA PRO A 275 16.59 19.08 -4.61
C PRO A 275 15.09 19.27 -4.33
N ALA A 276 14.37 18.16 -4.17
CA ALA A 276 12.92 18.16 -3.90
C ALA A 276 12.55 18.98 -2.64
N LYS A 277 13.46 19.07 -1.67
CA LYS A 277 13.24 19.87 -0.46
C LYS A 277 13.14 21.37 -0.74
N GLU A 278 13.91 21.89 -1.70
CA GLU A 278 13.83 23.28 -2.14
C GLU A 278 12.49 23.56 -2.80
N VAL A 279 12.08 22.71 -3.74
CA VAL A 279 10.79 22.82 -4.43
C VAL A 279 9.64 22.71 -3.43
N GLN A 280 9.68 21.72 -2.52
CA GLN A 280 8.68 21.57 -1.46
C GLN A 280 8.55 22.84 -0.60
N THR A 281 9.67 23.42 -0.19
CA THR A 281 9.68 24.65 0.65
C THR A 281 9.08 25.82 -0.11
N ALA A 282 9.39 25.98 -1.38
CA ALA A 282 8.86 27.04 -2.22
C ALA A 282 7.35 26.86 -2.50
N LEU A 283 6.87 25.63 -2.69
CA LEU A 283 5.45 25.31 -2.80
C LEU A 283 4.69 25.61 -1.49
N LEU A 284 5.29 25.26 -0.34
CA LEU A 284 4.69 25.55 0.97
C LEU A 284 4.55 27.06 1.21
N ALA A 285 5.52 27.86 0.79
CA ALA A 285 5.43 29.34 0.84
C ALA A 285 4.28 29.90 -0.01
N ARG A 286 3.78 29.12 -0.97
CA ARG A 286 2.61 29.42 -1.81
C ARG A 286 1.33 28.69 -1.35
N ASN A 287 1.31 28.21 -0.10
CA ASN A 287 0.21 27.46 0.51
C ASN A 287 -0.12 26.12 -0.19
N ILE A 288 0.84 25.52 -0.88
CA ILE A 288 0.70 24.18 -1.49
C ILE A 288 1.49 23.17 -0.65
N LEU A 289 0.74 22.26 -0.01
CA LEU A 289 1.32 21.20 0.79
C LEU A 289 1.70 20.00 -0.10
N ALA A 290 2.99 19.75 -0.23
CA ALA A 290 3.55 18.59 -0.91
C ALA A 290 4.53 17.85 0.00
N GLY A 291 4.81 16.57 -0.31
CA GLY A 291 5.74 15.75 0.45
C GLY A 291 7.11 15.63 -0.22
N VAL A 292 8.14 15.34 0.57
CA VAL A 292 9.40 14.78 0.07
C VAL A 292 9.40 13.27 0.18
N SER A 293 10.40 12.61 -0.38
CA SER A 293 10.52 11.17 -0.43
C SER A 293 11.94 10.70 -0.08
N GLY A 294 12.18 9.40 -0.15
CA GLY A 294 13.53 8.83 -0.07
C GLY A 294 14.41 9.17 -1.27
N ASP A 295 13.82 9.56 -2.40
CA ASP A 295 14.53 10.11 -3.55
C ASP A 295 14.67 11.64 -3.38
N PRO A 296 15.90 12.18 -3.32
CA PRO A 296 16.13 13.60 -3.07
C PRO A 296 15.68 14.53 -4.20
N ARG A 297 15.33 13.97 -5.37
CA ARG A 297 14.87 14.70 -6.56
C ARG A 297 13.35 14.61 -6.77
N VAL A 298 12.60 13.89 -5.92
CA VAL A 298 11.17 13.64 -6.13
C VAL A 298 10.32 14.31 -5.07
N VAL A 299 9.52 15.30 -5.50
CA VAL A 299 8.41 15.84 -4.72
C VAL A 299 7.21 14.91 -4.88
N ARG A 300 6.64 14.45 -3.75
CA ARG A 300 5.55 13.50 -3.76
C ARG A 300 4.21 14.17 -3.51
N LEU A 301 3.23 13.87 -4.36
CA LEU A 301 1.86 14.31 -4.24
C LEU A 301 0.97 13.14 -3.81
N LEU A 302 0.16 13.37 -2.79
CA LEU A 302 -0.83 12.43 -2.24
C LEU A 302 -2.15 13.19 -2.00
N PRO A 303 -2.76 13.75 -3.06
CA PRO A 303 -3.94 14.60 -2.90
C PRO A 303 -5.17 13.76 -2.48
N PRO A 304 -6.24 14.42 -1.97
CA PRO A 304 -7.52 13.76 -1.78
C PRO A 304 -8.11 13.32 -3.13
N TYR A 305 -8.91 12.24 -3.13
CA TYR A 305 -9.51 11.71 -4.35
C TYR A 305 -10.47 12.68 -5.04
N THR A 306 -10.92 13.70 -4.32
CA THR A 306 -11.80 14.77 -4.80
C THR A 306 -11.05 15.95 -5.43
N LEU A 307 -9.71 15.88 -5.57
CA LEU A 307 -8.93 16.90 -6.26
C LEU A 307 -9.51 17.14 -7.67
N ARG A 308 -9.57 18.40 -8.10
CA ARG A 308 -10.05 18.80 -9.42
C ARG A 308 -8.94 19.49 -10.20
N GLU A 309 -9.13 19.68 -11.49
CA GLU A 309 -8.19 20.35 -12.37
C GLU A 309 -7.88 21.79 -11.91
N ALA A 310 -8.86 22.51 -11.37
CA ALA A 310 -8.67 23.86 -10.86
C ALA A 310 -7.61 23.94 -9.73
N GLU A 311 -7.55 22.96 -8.85
CA GLU A 311 -6.51 22.89 -7.82
C GLU A 311 -5.14 22.49 -8.43
N VAL A 312 -5.14 21.71 -9.52
CA VAL A 312 -3.92 21.40 -10.29
C VAL A 312 -3.38 22.64 -11.01
N ASP A 313 -4.25 23.52 -11.54
CA ASP A 313 -3.84 24.77 -12.15
C ASP A 313 -3.13 25.70 -11.15
N LEU A 314 -3.52 25.69 -9.88
CA LEU A 314 -2.79 26.40 -8.82
C LEU A 314 -1.39 25.83 -8.60
N LEU A 315 -1.26 24.48 -8.61
CA LEU A 315 0.04 23.82 -8.53
C LEU A 315 0.91 24.18 -9.73
N ARG A 316 0.35 24.11 -10.94
CA ARG A 316 1.06 24.45 -12.18
C ARG A 316 1.60 25.88 -12.15
N ALA A 317 0.74 26.86 -11.85
CA ALA A 317 1.15 28.25 -11.76
C ALA A 317 2.27 28.46 -10.71
N ALA A 318 2.15 27.82 -9.55
CA ALA A 318 3.18 27.89 -8.52
C ALA A 318 4.52 27.25 -8.95
N LEU A 319 4.50 26.21 -9.79
CA LEU A 319 5.70 25.57 -10.35
C LEU A 319 6.34 26.43 -11.45
N GLU A 320 5.52 27.09 -12.29
CA GLU A 320 6.01 28.01 -13.35
C GLU A 320 6.79 29.19 -12.76
N ASP A 321 6.46 29.63 -11.55
CA ASP A 321 7.10 30.73 -10.81
C ASP A 321 8.40 30.31 -10.08
N LEU A 322 8.84 29.05 -10.16
CA LEU A 322 10.02 28.53 -9.47
C LEU A 322 11.21 28.32 -10.41
#